data_a738597d6816177a2df253aeb25b60c5
#
_entry.id   a738597d6816177a2df253aeb25b60c5
#
_cell.length_a   1.000
_cell.length_b   1.000
_cell.length_c   1.000
_cell.angle_alpha   90.00
_cell.angle_beta   90.00
_cell.angle_gamma   90.00
#
_symmetry.space_group_name_H-M   'P 1'
#
loop_
_entity.id
_entity.type
_entity.pdbx_description
1 polymer ?
#
loop_
_entity_poly.entity_id
_entity_poly.type
_entity_poly.pdbx_seq_one_letter_code
_entity_poly.pdbx_strand_id
1 'polypeptide(L)'
;MASSAATGGQAEDALPVTTPPAGVIRGAFIAFEGLDRSGKTTQVKLLEQRLIEEGKKVKVMRFPDRTTPIGQMIDAYLKSSVEMEDHVIHLLFSANRWEAVKNIQNLLASGYTVICDRYYHSGIVYSAAKQNPHLNLHWARQPEIGLPRPDLVLFLDLEEAVARERGGWGGEVYEKAEFQKRVRELFWGLSLGRVGPDGGLGEEGRVDREFRQEEEDLVVVDAGGTLEDVAEEIWRKIGPRVEGVEKGEAGSTVRVVS
;
A
#
# COMPACT_ATOMS: atom_id res chain seq x y z
N MET A 1 28.08 48.54 -11.61
CA MET A 1 28.10 48.13 -10.21
C MET A 1 26.69 47.89 -9.75
N ALA A 2 26.30 46.67 -9.67
CA ALA A 2 25.22 46.20 -8.79
C ALA A 2 25.23 44.68 -8.82
N SER A 3 25.69 44.09 -7.75
CA SER A 3 25.69 42.67 -7.46
C SER A 3 24.26 42.22 -7.28
N SER A 4 23.81 41.20 -8.04
CA SER A 4 22.57 40.50 -7.78
C SER A 4 22.92 39.18 -7.12
N ALA A 5 22.58 39.08 -5.84
CA ALA A 5 22.63 37.85 -5.07
C ALA A 5 21.57 36.90 -5.55
N ALA A 6 21.97 35.70 -5.96
CA ALA A 6 21.09 34.59 -6.17
C ALA A 6 20.64 34.05 -4.82
N THR A 7 19.38 34.19 -4.51
CA THR A 7 18.72 33.55 -3.38
C THR A 7 18.45 32.10 -3.71
N GLY A 8 18.93 31.22 -2.86
CA GLY A 8 18.73 29.80 -2.93
C GLY A 8 17.25 29.42 -2.87
N GLY A 9 16.86 28.48 -3.73
CA GLY A 9 15.56 27.85 -3.68
C GLY A 9 15.41 27.06 -2.37
N GLN A 10 14.39 27.41 -1.62
CA GLN A 10 14.00 26.69 -0.42
C GLN A 10 13.38 25.36 -0.85
N ALA A 11 13.97 24.28 -0.38
CA ALA A 11 13.32 22.98 -0.32
C ALA A 11 12.36 23.02 0.87
N GLU A 12 11.12 23.44 0.63
CA GLU A 12 10.09 23.51 1.67
C GLU A 12 8.78 22.95 1.15
N ASP A 13 8.29 22.07 1.97
CA ASP A 13 6.95 21.56 2.26
C ASP A 13 6.80 20.04 2.13
N ALA A 14 7.81 19.29 2.57
CA ALA A 14 7.53 17.93 3.04
C ALA A 14 6.79 18.05 4.38
N LEU A 15 5.66 17.35 4.54
CA LEU A 15 4.95 17.26 5.81
C LEU A 15 5.94 16.93 6.92
N PRO A 16 5.84 17.58 8.11
CA PRO A 16 6.76 17.34 9.20
C PRO A 16 6.71 15.84 9.56
N VAL A 17 7.81 15.15 9.30
CA VAL A 17 7.96 13.74 9.64
C VAL A 17 8.05 13.68 11.18
N THR A 18 7.10 12.97 11.79
CA THR A 18 7.08 12.79 13.25
C THR A 18 8.27 11.92 13.65
N THR A 19 9.23 12.50 14.37
CA THR A 19 10.37 11.78 14.93
C THR A 19 9.99 11.13 16.25
N PRO A 20 10.44 9.89 16.53
CA PRO A 20 10.25 9.27 17.82
C PRO A 20 10.83 10.12 18.96
N PRO A 21 10.24 10.10 20.17
CA PRO A 21 10.85 10.65 21.36
C PRO A 21 12.25 10.08 21.61
N ALA A 22 13.10 10.81 22.31
CA ALA A 22 14.46 10.35 22.63
C ALA A 22 14.42 8.98 23.32
N GLY A 23 15.17 8.02 22.78
CA GLY A 23 15.24 6.64 23.28
C GLY A 23 14.11 5.71 22.81
N VAL A 24 13.16 6.18 22.03
CA VAL A 24 12.12 5.33 21.42
C VAL A 24 12.55 4.97 20.00
N ILE A 25 12.56 3.68 19.69
CA ILE A 25 12.71 3.19 18.32
C ILE A 25 11.31 3.13 17.70
N ARG A 26 11.17 3.59 16.46
CA ARG A 26 9.88 3.52 15.77
C ARG A 26 9.39 2.10 15.56
N GLY A 27 8.10 1.92 15.40
CA GLY A 27 7.53 0.66 14.97
C GLY A 27 7.68 0.41 13.46
N ALA A 28 7.43 -0.82 13.03
CA ALA A 28 7.42 -1.21 11.63
C ALA A 28 6.10 -0.83 10.94
N PHE A 29 6.17 -0.52 9.65
CA PHE A 29 5.01 -0.25 8.82
C PHE A 29 4.86 -1.31 7.73
N ILE A 30 3.82 -2.13 7.82
CA ILE A 30 3.56 -3.28 6.93
C ILE A 30 2.24 -3.05 6.20
N ALA A 31 2.22 -3.28 4.89
CA ALA A 31 1.01 -3.26 4.09
C ALA A 31 0.71 -4.64 3.49
N PHE A 32 -0.55 -5.05 3.54
CA PHE A 32 -1.06 -6.23 2.87
C PHE A 32 -1.83 -5.81 1.63
N GLU A 33 -1.44 -6.33 0.50
CA GLU A 33 -2.05 -6.14 -0.80
C GLU A 33 -2.49 -7.48 -1.39
N GLY A 34 -3.32 -7.46 -2.40
CA GLY A 34 -3.79 -8.69 -3.07
C GLY A 34 -5.19 -8.54 -3.62
N LEU A 35 -5.59 -9.53 -4.39
CA LEU A 35 -6.92 -9.62 -5.00
C LEU A 35 -8.01 -9.73 -3.93
N ASP A 36 -9.25 -9.47 -4.32
CA ASP A 36 -10.37 -9.75 -3.45
C ASP A 36 -10.40 -11.25 -3.15
N ARG A 37 -10.68 -11.60 -1.87
CA ARG A 37 -10.71 -12.98 -1.35
C ARG A 37 -9.38 -13.73 -1.30
N SER A 38 -8.24 -13.05 -1.48
CA SER A 38 -6.92 -13.67 -1.29
C SER A 38 -6.61 -14.00 0.18
N GLY A 39 -7.50 -13.72 1.13
CA GLY A 39 -7.30 -14.04 2.55
C GLY A 39 -6.63 -12.93 3.36
N LYS A 40 -6.38 -11.74 2.79
CA LYS A 40 -5.70 -10.62 3.46
C LYS A 40 -6.19 -10.35 4.88
N THR A 41 -7.48 -10.11 5.05
CA THR A 41 -8.04 -9.75 6.36
C THR A 41 -7.83 -10.84 7.42
N THR A 42 -7.85 -12.11 7.01
CA THR A 42 -7.56 -13.24 7.91
C THR A 42 -6.09 -13.26 8.29
N GLN A 43 -5.19 -13.13 7.32
CA GLN A 43 -3.75 -13.12 7.56
C GLN A 43 -3.29 -11.90 8.37
N VAL A 44 -3.90 -10.74 8.15
CA VAL A 44 -3.67 -9.53 8.98
C VAL A 44 -4.02 -9.81 10.46
N LYS A 45 -5.14 -10.47 10.74
CA LYS A 45 -5.53 -10.83 12.12
C LYS A 45 -4.57 -11.82 12.75
N LEU A 46 -4.12 -12.84 12.00
CA LEU A 46 -3.16 -13.81 12.50
C LEU A 46 -1.80 -13.16 12.80
N LEU A 47 -1.34 -12.27 11.93
CA LEU A 47 -0.12 -11.51 12.18
C LEU A 47 -0.26 -10.58 13.38
N GLU A 48 -1.37 -9.86 13.50
CA GLU A 48 -1.66 -9.00 14.66
C GLU A 48 -1.56 -9.80 15.95
N GLN A 49 -2.24 -10.95 16.02
CA GLN A 49 -2.23 -11.82 17.19
C GLN A 49 -0.81 -12.30 17.53
N ARG A 50 -0.05 -12.77 16.53
CA ARG A 50 1.33 -13.26 16.73
C ARG A 50 2.25 -12.17 17.28
N LEU A 51 2.19 -10.97 16.73
CA LEU A 51 2.99 -9.84 17.20
C LEU A 51 2.61 -9.42 18.64
N ILE A 52 1.30 -9.46 18.99
CA ILE A 52 0.84 -9.19 20.36
C ILE A 52 1.36 -10.27 21.32
N GLU A 53 1.32 -11.54 20.95
CA GLU A 53 1.85 -12.65 21.75
C GLU A 53 3.37 -12.52 21.98
N GLU A 54 4.11 -11.92 21.03
CA GLU A 54 5.51 -11.54 21.19
C GLU A 54 5.72 -10.25 22.02
N GLY A 55 4.66 -9.68 22.59
CA GLY A 55 4.73 -8.48 23.44
C GLY A 55 4.86 -7.16 22.67
N LYS A 56 4.63 -7.15 21.38
CA LYS A 56 4.75 -5.95 20.55
C LYS A 56 3.46 -5.11 20.58
N LYS A 57 3.62 -3.80 20.41
CA LYS A 57 2.49 -2.89 20.22
C LYS A 57 2.07 -2.92 18.77
N VAL A 58 0.81 -3.23 18.49
CA VAL A 58 0.30 -3.37 17.12
C VAL A 58 -0.94 -2.49 16.92
N LYS A 59 -1.06 -1.94 15.73
CA LYS A 59 -2.28 -1.27 15.27
C LYS A 59 -2.61 -1.70 13.86
N VAL A 60 -3.78 -2.31 13.69
CA VAL A 60 -4.33 -2.64 12.37
C VAL A 60 -5.17 -1.46 11.86
N MET A 61 -4.99 -1.14 10.59
CA MET A 61 -5.76 -0.18 9.81
C MET A 61 -6.23 -0.82 8.51
N ARG A 62 -7.27 -0.30 7.92
CA ARG A 62 -7.78 -0.78 6.63
C ARG A 62 -8.14 0.38 5.74
N PHE A 63 -7.80 0.27 4.46
CA PHE A 63 -8.20 1.25 3.44
C PHE A 63 -9.06 0.60 2.34
N PRO A 64 -10.13 1.29 1.87
CA PRO A 64 -10.58 2.57 2.42
C PRO A 64 -11.11 2.42 3.86
N ASP A 65 -10.87 3.43 4.69
CA ASP A 65 -11.57 3.57 5.96
C ASP A 65 -12.98 4.11 5.69
N ARG A 66 -13.96 3.23 5.67
CA ARG A 66 -15.35 3.55 5.32
C ARG A 66 -16.10 4.28 6.44
N THR A 67 -15.44 4.56 7.57
CA THR A 67 -16.06 5.27 8.71
C THR A 67 -15.98 6.78 8.57
N THR A 68 -15.03 7.29 7.79
CA THR A 68 -14.87 8.72 7.54
C THR A 68 -15.87 9.23 6.48
N PRO A 69 -16.15 10.53 6.41
CA PRO A 69 -17.00 11.09 5.35
C PRO A 69 -16.50 10.78 3.94
N ILE A 70 -15.19 10.88 3.68
CA ILE A 70 -14.59 10.49 2.39
C ILE A 70 -14.78 8.99 2.15
N GLY A 71 -14.55 8.17 3.17
CA GLY A 71 -14.73 6.72 3.08
C GLY A 71 -16.19 6.31 2.79
N GLN A 72 -17.18 7.06 3.27
CA GLN A 72 -18.59 6.83 2.95
C GLN A 72 -18.90 7.14 1.47
N MET A 73 -18.30 8.18 0.90
CA MET A 73 -18.40 8.45 -0.54
C MET A 73 -17.82 7.31 -1.37
N ILE A 74 -16.66 6.80 -0.97
CA ILE A 74 -16.01 5.65 -1.60
C ILE A 74 -16.91 4.40 -1.49
N ASP A 75 -17.49 4.14 -0.32
CA ASP A 75 -18.38 3.00 -0.08
C ASP A 75 -19.63 3.05 -0.99
N ALA A 76 -20.22 4.24 -1.16
CA ALA A 76 -21.35 4.44 -2.07
C ALA A 76 -20.97 4.12 -3.55
N TYR A 77 -19.78 4.53 -3.98
CA TYR A 77 -19.25 4.17 -5.31
C TYR A 77 -19.03 2.67 -5.45
N LEU A 78 -18.34 2.03 -4.49
CA LEU A 78 -18.04 0.60 -4.53
C LEU A 78 -19.31 -0.25 -4.60
N LYS A 79 -20.38 0.16 -3.92
CA LYS A 79 -21.71 -0.47 -3.95
C LYS A 79 -22.55 -0.10 -5.18
N SER A 80 -21.99 0.59 -6.15
CA SER A 80 -22.70 1.07 -7.34
C SER A 80 -23.92 1.96 -7.04
N SER A 81 -23.96 2.58 -5.87
CA SER A 81 -25.03 3.50 -5.49
C SER A 81 -24.83 4.90 -6.09
N VAL A 82 -23.61 5.24 -6.47
CA VAL A 82 -23.23 6.52 -7.10
C VAL A 82 -22.18 6.22 -8.17
N GLU A 83 -22.35 6.84 -9.34
CA GLU A 83 -21.30 6.85 -10.39
C GLU A 83 -20.34 8.02 -10.15
N MET A 84 -19.06 7.79 -10.35
CA MET A 84 -18.02 8.81 -10.28
C MET A 84 -17.03 8.64 -11.43
N GLU A 85 -16.50 9.75 -11.91
CA GLU A 85 -15.44 9.79 -12.90
C GLU A 85 -14.17 9.16 -12.30
N ASP A 86 -13.37 8.50 -13.13
CA ASP A 86 -12.25 7.66 -12.70
C ASP A 86 -11.18 8.40 -11.89
N HIS A 87 -10.84 9.64 -12.29
CA HIS A 87 -9.88 10.46 -11.55
C HIS A 87 -10.46 10.91 -10.20
N VAL A 88 -11.76 11.24 -10.17
CA VAL A 88 -12.43 11.67 -8.94
C VAL A 88 -12.40 10.59 -7.89
N ILE A 89 -12.82 9.37 -8.25
CA ILE A 89 -12.79 8.26 -7.27
C ILE A 89 -11.37 7.88 -6.85
N HIS A 90 -10.38 7.95 -7.76
CA HIS A 90 -8.98 7.74 -7.39
C HIS A 90 -8.51 8.78 -6.36
N LEU A 91 -8.80 10.05 -6.59
CA LEU A 91 -8.44 11.12 -5.65
C LEU A 91 -9.14 10.98 -4.30
N LEU A 92 -10.38 10.47 -4.25
CA LEU A 92 -11.04 10.16 -2.98
C LEU A 92 -10.34 9.02 -2.23
N PHE A 93 -9.93 7.94 -2.91
CA PHE A 93 -9.14 6.88 -2.29
C PHE A 93 -7.81 7.42 -1.76
N SER A 94 -7.14 8.30 -2.49
CA SER A 94 -5.92 8.95 -2.04
C SER A 94 -6.18 9.83 -0.81
N ALA A 95 -7.18 10.72 -0.87
CA ALA A 95 -7.56 11.58 0.23
C ALA A 95 -7.89 10.79 1.52
N ASN A 96 -8.55 9.63 1.38
CA ASN A 96 -8.85 8.75 2.53
C ASN A 96 -7.57 8.17 3.18
N ARG A 97 -6.51 7.94 2.42
CA ARG A 97 -5.19 7.59 2.98
C ARG A 97 -4.52 8.80 3.63
N TRP A 98 -4.60 9.97 3.00
CA TRP A 98 -4.05 11.21 3.52
C TRP A 98 -4.67 11.64 4.86
N GLU A 99 -5.97 11.41 5.08
CA GLU A 99 -6.62 11.63 6.38
C GLU A 99 -5.92 10.89 7.53
N ALA A 100 -5.35 9.72 7.25
CA ALA A 100 -4.72 8.85 8.24
C ALA A 100 -3.24 9.14 8.49
N VAL A 101 -2.56 9.94 7.65
CA VAL A 101 -1.10 10.14 7.67
C VAL A 101 -0.58 10.51 9.05
N LYS A 102 -1.16 11.53 9.68
CA LYS A 102 -0.73 11.99 11.01
C LYS A 102 -0.87 10.91 12.07
N ASN A 103 -1.94 10.12 12.00
CA ASN A 103 -2.17 9.00 12.92
C ASN A 103 -1.14 7.90 12.71
N ILE A 104 -0.87 7.50 11.45
CA ILE A 104 0.16 6.50 11.12
C ILE A 104 1.52 6.95 11.65
N GLN A 105 1.95 8.18 11.36
CA GLN A 105 3.22 8.71 11.81
C GLN A 105 3.36 8.73 13.33
N ASN A 106 2.31 9.15 14.05
CA ASN A 106 2.31 9.18 15.52
C ASN A 106 2.37 7.77 16.12
N LEU A 107 1.66 6.80 15.56
CA LEU A 107 1.71 5.41 15.99
C LEU A 107 3.12 4.84 15.80
N LEU A 108 3.70 4.99 14.61
CA LEU A 108 5.05 4.53 14.33
C LEU A 108 6.06 5.17 15.27
N ALA A 109 6.03 6.49 15.45
CA ALA A 109 6.92 7.21 16.37
C ALA A 109 6.75 6.78 17.84
N SER A 110 5.58 6.25 18.22
CA SER A 110 5.30 5.70 19.56
C SER A 110 5.69 4.22 19.71
N GLY A 111 6.35 3.63 18.70
CA GLY A 111 6.80 2.23 18.69
C GLY A 111 5.70 1.21 18.38
N TYR A 112 4.58 1.62 17.81
CA TYR A 112 3.58 0.68 17.31
C TYR A 112 3.97 0.15 15.95
N THR A 113 3.93 -1.16 15.76
CA THR A 113 3.88 -1.75 14.42
C THR A 113 2.50 -1.48 13.82
N VAL A 114 2.47 -0.82 12.67
CA VAL A 114 1.23 -0.52 11.94
C VAL A 114 1.08 -1.53 10.81
N ILE A 115 -0.07 -2.20 10.73
CA ILE A 115 -0.44 -3.14 9.68
C ILE A 115 -1.62 -2.56 8.92
N CYS A 116 -1.48 -2.35 7.60
CA CYS A 116 -2.57 -1.91 6.73
C CYS A 116 -3.12 -3.05 5.88
N ASP A 117 -4.43 -3.30 5.95
CA ASP A 117 -5.17 -4.11 4.94
C ASP A 117 -5.50 -3.18 3.78
N ARG A 118 -4.73 -3.26 2.70
CA ARG A 118 -4.58 -2.37 1.55
C ARG A 118 -3.96 -1.02 1.89
N TYR A 119 -3.26 -0.45 0.91
CA TYR A 119 -2.68 0.89 1.01
C TYR A 119 -2.60 1.54 -0.38
N TYR A 120 -1.61 2.39 -0.66
CA TYR A 120 -1.53 3.14 -1.91
C TYR A 120 -1.28 2.27 -3.15
N HIS A 121 -0.65 1.10 -3.02
CA HIS A 121 -0.46 0.17 -4.12
C HIS A 121 -1.80 -0.28 -4.72
N SER A 122 -2.79 -0.64 -3.86
CA SER A 122 -4.17 -0.86 -4.34
C SER A 122 -4.71 0.35 -5.09
N GLY A 123 -4.51 1.57 -4.59
CA GLY A 123 -4.97 2.80 -5.24
C GLY A 123 -4.43 2.95 -6.66
N ILE A 124 -3.10 2.79 -6.83
CA ILE A 124 -2.42 2.89 -8.11
C ILE A 124 -2.88 1.79 -9.07
N VAL A 125 -2.82 0.53 -8.62
CA VAL A 125 -3.08 -0.64 -9.45
C VAL A 125 -4.55 -0.73 -9.89
N TYR A 126 -5.50 -0.55 -8.96
CA TYR A 126 -6.92 -0.61 -9.28
C TYR A 126 -7.37 0.53 -10.21
N SER A 127 -6.74 1.67 -10.12
CA SER A 127 -7.02 2.79 -11.03
C SER A 127 -6.49 2.52 -12.43
N ALA A 128 -5.24 2.07 -12.55
CA ALA A 128 -4.65 1.72 -13.84
C ALA A 128 -5.36 0.53 -14.52
N ALA A 129 -5.87 -0.44 -13.73
CA ALA A 129 -6.62 -1.59 -14.23
C ALA A 129 -7.93 -1.22 -14.95
N LYS A 130 -8.44 0.00 -14.77
CA LYS A 130 -9.61 0.51 -15.50
C LYS A 130 -9.35 0.73 -16.99
N GLN A 131 -8.08 0.76 -17.41
CA GLN A 131 -7.65 0.99 -18.79
C GLN A 131 -8.09 2.35 -19.36
N ASN A 132 -8.29 3.34 -18.50
CA ASN A 132 -8.48 4.71 -18.93
C ASN A 132 -7.12 5.28 -19.37
N PRO A 133 -6.94 5.70 -20.65
CA PRO A 133 -5.64 6.15 -21.15
C PRO A 133 -5.10 7.39 -20.44
N HIS A 134 -5.95 8.14 -19.75
CA HIS A 134 -5.58 9.33 -18.97
C HIS A 134 -5.36 9.02 -17.48
N LEU A 135 -5.55 7.77 -17.04
CA LEU A 135 -5.38 7.31 -15.67
C LEU A 135 -4.43 6.10 -15.64
N ASN A 136 -3.21 6.29 -16.06
CA ASN A 136 -2.17 5.27 -16.03
C ASN A 136 -1.49 5.18 -14.64
N LEU A 137 -0.56 4.25 -14.47
CA LEU A 137 0.17 4.05 -13.21
C LEU A 137 0.90 5.32 -12.74
N HIS A 138 1.53 6.07 -13.66
CA HIS A 138 2.21 7.33 -13.31
C HIS A 138 1.25 8.35 -12.73
N TRP A 139 0.16 8.62 -13.42
CA TRP A 139 -0.83 9.58 -12.95
C TRP A 139 -1.40 9.15 -11.60
N ALA A 140 -1.76 7.87 -11.46
CA ALA A 140 -2.33 7.32 -10.23
C ALA A 140 -1.36 7.38 -9.04
N ARG A 141 -0.05 7.40 -9.30
CA ARG A 141 0.97 7.52 -8.26
C ARG A 141 1.18 8.95 -7.75
N GLN A 142 0.96 9.95 -8.58
CA GLN A 142 1.26 11.34 -8.22
C GLN A 142 0.59 11.81 -6.92
N PRO A 143 -0.70 11.60 -6.66
CA PRO A 143 -1.32 12.01 -5.42
C PRO A 143 -0.89 11.19 -4.19
N GLU A 144 -0.11 10.14 -4.36
CA GLU A 144 0.42 9.31 -3.27
C GLU A 144 1.82 9.76 -2.80
N ILE A 145 2.49 10.63 -3.56
CA ILE A 145 3.80 11.17 -3.22
C ILE A 145 3.72 11.94 -1.90
N GLY A 146 4.60 11.58 -0.96
CA GLY A 146 4.62 12.13 0.40
C GLY A 146 3.89 11.28 1.46
N LEU A 147 3.06 10.30 1.08
CA LEU A 147 2.49 9.35 2.03
C LEU A 147 3.61 8.56 2.75
N PRO A 148 3.43 8.18 4.03
CA PRO A 148 4.31 7.22 4.69
C PRO A 148 4.46 5.96 3.84
N ARG A 149 5.70 5.56 3.57
CA ARG A 149 5.99 4.36 2.77
C ARG A 149 6.13 3.15 3.69
N PRO A 150 5.45 2.04 3.44
CA PRO A 150 5.64 0.82 4.20
C PRO A 150 7.09 0.33 4.17
N ASP A 151 7.53 -0.29 5.25
CA ASP A 151 8.82 -0.99 5.30
C ASP A 151 8.79 -2.27 4.49
N LEU A 152 7.60 -2.90 4.40
CA LEU A 152 7.36 -4.09 3.58
C LEU A 152 5.91 -4.12 3.11
N VAL A 153 5.72 -4.50 1.86
CA VAL A 153 4.42 -4.74 1.23
C VAL A 153 4.32 -6.20 0.85
N LEU A 154 3.27 -6.87 1.29
CA LEU A 154 2.99 -8.26 0.95
C LEU A 154 1.85 -8.31 -0.06
N PHE A 155 2.14 -8.75 -1.27
CA PHE A 155 1.12 -9.07 -2.25
C PHE A 155 0.73 -10.53 -2.12
N LEU A 156 -0.47 -10.79 -1.56
CA LEU A 156 -1.04 -12.12 -1.47
C LEU A 156 -1.60 -12.51 -2.83
N ASP A 157 -0.81 -13.25 -3.59
CA ASP A 157 -1.19 -13.75 -4.89
C ASP A 157 -2.04 -15.01 -4.76
N LEU A 158 -3.20 -15.01 -5.41
CA LEU A 158 -4.12 -16.15 -5.45
C LEU A 158 -4.62 -16.33 -6.88
N GLU A 159 -4.58 -17.56 -7.37
CA GLU A 159 -5.17 -17.88 -8.66
C GLU A 159 -6.68 -17.62 -8.66
N GLU A 160 -7.17 -17.05 -9.75
CA GLU A 160 -8.57 -16.67 -9.89
C GLU A 160 -9.53 -17.84 -9.67
N ALA A 161 -9.17 -19.04 -10.16
CA ALA A 161 -9.97 -20.24 -9.98
C ALA A 161 -10.20 -20.56 -8.49
N VAL A 162 -9.13 -20.50 -7.69
CA VAL A 162 -9.17 -20.73 -6.23
C VAL A 162 -9.94 -19.62 -5.52
N ALA A 163 -9.75 -18.37 -5.95
CA ALA A 163 -10.48 -17.23 -5.38
C ALA A 163 -11.99 -17.36 -5.61
N ARG A 164 -12.41 -17.86 -6.77
CA ARG A 164 -13.83 -18.10 -7.09
C ARG A 164 -14.47 -19.17 -6.20
N GLU A 165 -13.76 -20.24 -5.87
CA GLU A 165 -14.28 -21.30 -4.99
C GLU A 165 -14.57 -20.80 -3.57
N ARG A 166 -13.89 -19.73 -3.12
CA ARG A 166 -14.11 -19.10 -1.81
C ARG A 166 -15.45 -18.34 -1.71
N GLY A 167 -16.20 -18.21 -2.81
CA GLY A 167 -17.59 -17.71 -2.87
C GLY A 167 -17.76 -16.19 -2.66
N GLY A 168 -19.00 -15.69 -2.84
CA GLY A 168 -19.40 -14.32 -2.45
C GLY A 168 -19.08 -13.21 -3.46
N TRP A 169 -18.87 -13.50 -4.74
CA TRP A 169 -18.59 -12.55 -5.83
C TRP A 169 -19.83 -11.73 -6.24
N GLY A 170 -19.60 -10.50 -6.70
CA GLY A 170 -20.59 -9.69 -7.41
C GLY A 170 -21.26 -8.59 -6.58
N GLY A 171 -20.73 -8.27 -5.39
CA GLY A 171 -21.26 -7.20 -4.54
C GLY A 171 -20.68 -5.82 -4.81
N GLU A 172 -19.46 -5.72 -5.37
CA GLU A 172 -18.79 -4.45 -5.61
C GLU A 172 -18.30 -4.29 -7.06
N VAL A 173 -18.10 -3.04 -7.50
CA VAL A 173 -17.73 -2.65 -8.88
C VAL A 173 -16.52 -3.40 -9.41
N TYR A 174 -15.54 -3.68 -8.57
CA TYR A 174 -14.25 -4.25 -8.96
C TYR A 174 -14.22 -5.79 -8.97
N GLU A 175 -15.29 -6.45 -8.55
CA GLU A 175 -15.37 -7.92 -8.47
C GLU A 175 -15.64 -8.60 -9.83
N LYS A 176 -15.11 -8.07 -10.93
CA LYS A 176 -15.19 -8.67 -12.27
C LYS A 176 -13.91 -9.44 -12.58
N ALA A 177 -14.02 -10.67 -13.09
CA ALA A 177 -12.90 -11.57 -13.35
C ALA A 177 -11.78 -10.92 -14.19
N GLU A 178 -12.12 -10.34 -15.34
CA GLU A 178 -11.15 -9.69 -16.21
C GLU A 178 -10.49 -8.50 -15.55
N PHE A 179 -11.20 -7.76 -14.70
CA PHE A 179 -10.64 -6.65 -13.95
C PHE A 179 -9.64 -7.16 -12.91
N GLN A 180 -9.99 -8.18 -12.14
CA GLN A 180 -9.11 -8.79 -11.14
C GLN A 180 -7.85 -9.41 -11.79
N LYS A 181 -7.98 -10.01 -12.97
CA LYS A 181 -6.83 -10.51 -13.74
C LYS A 181 -5.85 -9.38 -14.06
N ARG A 182 -6.33 -8.23 -14.56
CA ARG A 182 -5.48 -7.06 -14.83
C ARG A 182 -4.83 -6.51 -13.57
N VAL A 183 -5.56 -6.44 -12.46
CA VAL A 183 -5.04 -6.05 -11.16
C VAL A 183 -3.88 -6.97 -10.75
N ARG A 184 -4.03 -8.29 -10.91
CA ARG A 184 -2.98 -9.27 -10.62
C ARG A 184 -1.74 -9.04 -11.49
N GLU A 185 -1.93 -8.88 -12.80
CA GLU A 185 -0.83 -8.62 -13.74
C GLU A 185 -0.06 -7.34 -13.40
N LEU A 186 -0.75 -6.27 -13.01
CA LEU A 186 -0.14 -5.02 -12.59
C LEU A 186 0.66 -5.15 -11.28
N PHE A 187 0.15 -5.87 -10.29
CA PHE A 187 0.91 -6.15 -9.05
C PHE A 187 2.18 -6.97 -9.36
N TRP A 188 2.09 -7.98 -10.22
CA TRP A 188 3.27 -8.72 -10.67
C TRP A 188 4.25 -7.82 -11.44
N GLY A 189 3.75 -6.92 -12.27
CA GLY A 189 4.58 -5.94 -12.97
C GLY A 189 5.35 -5.05 -12.00
N LEU A 190 4.70 -4.55 -10.94
CA LEU A 190 5.36 -3.76 -9.90
C LEU A 190 6.40 -4.57 -9.13
N SER A 191 6.09 -5.82 -8.73
CA SER A 191 7.01 -6.68 -7.97
C SER A 191 8.24 -7.11 -8.76
N LEU A 192 8.17 -7.10 -10.08
CA LEU A 192 9.26 -7.47 -10.99
C LEU A 192 9.97 -6.24 -11.58
N GLY A 193 9.56 -5.03 -11.20
CA GLY A 193 10.08 -3.80 -11.79
C GLY A 193 9.84 -3.68 -13.30
N ARG A 194 8.72 -4.19 -13.80
CA ARG A 194 8.35 -4.18 -15.23
C ARG A 194 7.38 -3.08 -15.61
N VAL A 195 7.41 -1.97 -14.91
CA VAL A 195 6.58 -0.80 -15.24
C VAL A 195 7.33 0.07 -16.26
N GLY A 196 6.73 0.26 -17.42
CA GLY A 196 7.29 1.09 -18.48
C GLY A 196 7.13 2.59 -18.26
N PRO A 197 7.82 3.43 -19.07
CA PRO A 197 7.75 4.89 -18.98
C PRO A 197 6.37 5.48 -19.26
N ASP A 198 5.51 4.73 -19.94
CA ASP A 198 4.11 5.07 -20.20
C ASP A 198 3.15 4.66 -19.08
N GLY A 199 3.70 4.07 -18.01
CA GLY A 199 2.92 3.53 -16.89
C GLY A 199 2.18 2.23 -17.21
N GLY A 200 2.49 1.60 -18.34
CA GLY A 200 2.05 0.25 -18.69
C GLY A 200 3.04 -0.82 -18.25
N LEU A 201 2.70 -2.10 -18.45
CA LEU A 201 3.64 -3.20 -18.26
C LEU A 201 4.63 -3.23 -19.44
N GLY A 202 5.89 -2.95 -19.16
CA GLY A 202 6.98 -2.97 -20.14
C GLY A 202 7.59 -4.35 -20.32
N GLU A 203 8.37 -4.51 -21.39
CA GLU A 203 9.24 -5.67 -21.59
C GLU A 203 10.37 -5.68 -20.53
N GLU A 204 10.96 -6.87 -20.29
CA GLU A 204 12.08 -7.04 -19.35
C GLU A 204 13.20 -6.01 -19.59
N GLY A 205 13.59 -5.28 -18.54
CA GLY A 205 14.72 -4.35 -18.55
C GLY A 205 14.38 -2.87 -18.74
N ARG A 206 13.12 -2.49 -18.93
CA ARG A 206 12.67 -1.09 -18.93
C ARG A 206 11.91 -0.78 -17.65
N VAL A 207 12.63 -0.65 -16.56
CA VAL A 207 12.05 -0.20 -15.28
C VAL A 207 12.05 1.31 -15.26
N ASP A 208 10.88 1.89 -15.03
CA ASP A 208 10.81 3.29 -14.68
C ASP A 208 11.39 3.51 -13.28
N ARG A 209 12.29 4.49 -13.15
CA ARG A 209 12.97 4.78 -11.89
C ARG A 209 12.00 5.14 -10.76
N GLU A 210 10.85 5.70 -11.10
CA GLU A 210 9.82 6.09 -10.12
C GLU A 210 9.20 4.90 -9.39
N PHE A 211 9.13 3.72 -10.05
CA PHE A 211 8.55 2.50 -9.45
C PHE A 211 9.58 1.57 -8.81
N ARG A 212 10.86 1.89 -8.82
CA ARG A 212 11.89 1.04 -8.20
C ARG A 212 11.69 0.86 -6.70
N GLN A 213 11.22 1.89 -6.02
CA GLN A 213 10.98 1.80 -4.59
C GLN A 213 9.85 0.81 -4.25
N GLU A 214 8.84 0.68 -5.11
CA GLU A 214 7.76 -0.29 -4.94
C GLU A 214 8.28 -1.71 -5.13
N GLU A 215 9.11 -1.93 -6.14
CA GLU A 215 9.78 -3.21 -6.39
C GLU A 215 10.60 -3.68 -5.17
N GLU A 216 11.38 -2.80 -4.58
CA GLU A 216 12.27 -3.14 -3.47
C GLU A 216 11.54 -3.61 -2.22
N ASP A 217 10.33 -3.10 -1.97
CA ASP A 217 9.58 -3.38 -0.74
C ASP A 217 8.38 -4.31 -0.98
N LEU A 218 8.03 -4.63 -2.24
CA LEU A 218 6.88 -5.47 -2.57
C LEU A 218 7.33 -6.92 -2.76
N VAL A 219 6.82 -7.79 -1.89
CA VAL A 219 7.12 -9.22 -1.91
C VAL A 219 5.84 -10.02 -2.19
N VAL A 220 5.91 -10.93 -3.13
CA VAL A 220 4.80 -11.83 -3.46
C VAL A 220 4.78 -13.01 -2.49
N VAL A 221 3.58 -13.35 -2.03
CA VAL A 221 3.29 -14.53 -1.19
C VAL A 221 2.22 -15.35 -1.90
N ASP A 222 2.48 -16.63 -2.13
CA ASP A 222 1.46 -17.55 -2.63
C ASP A 222 0.39 -17.78 -1.55
N ALA A 223 -0.84 -17.35 -1.84
CA ALA A 223 -1.99 -17.48 -0.94
C ALA A 223 -2.86 -18.73 -1.25
N GLY A 224 -2.36 -19.65 -2.09
CA GLY A 224 -3.05 -20.88 -2.46
C GLY A 224 -2.90 -22.02 -1.44
N GLY A 225 -1.96 -21.92 -0.50
CA GLY A 225 -1.73 -22.90 0.56
C GLY A 225 -2.81 -22.90 1.66
N THR A 226 -2.59 -23.73 2.69
CA THR A 226 -3.42 -23.71 3.90
C THR A 226 -3.28 -22.38 4.64
N LEU A 227 -4.23 -22.09 5.51
CA LEU A 227 -4.20 -20.87 6.32
C LEU A 227 -2.90 -20.73 7.10
N GLU A 228 -2.45 -21.84 7.69
CA GLU A 228 -1.26 -21.94 8.51
C GLU A 228 0.01 -21.81 7.66
N ASP A 229 0.09 -22.49 6.51
CA ASP A 229 1.25 -22.41 5.61
C ASP A 229 1.48 -20.97 5.12
N VAL A 230 0.40 -20.30 4.72
CA VAL A 230 0.46 -18.91 4.29
C VAL A 230 0.88 -17.99 5.43
N ALA A 231 0.36 -18.21 6.64
CA ALA A 231 0.74 -17.43 7.82
C ALA A 231 2.24 -17.59 8.16
N GLU A 232 2.78 -18.81 8.07
CA GLU A 232 4.21 -19.06 8.31
C GLU A 232 5.10 -18.48 7.20
N GLU A 233 4.63 -18.48 5.94
CA GLU A 233 5.38 -17.83 4.87
C GLU A 233 5.41 -16.31 5.06
N ILE A 234 4.26 -15.70 5.42
CA ILE A 234 4.17 -14.28 5.76
C ILE A 234 5.13 -13.95 6.90
N TRP A 235 5.13 -14.75 7.97
CA TRP A 235 6.01 -14.54 9.10
C TRP A 235 7.50 -14.59 8.72
N ARG A 236 7.90 -15.55 7.91
CA ARG A 236 9.30 -15.65 7.41
C ARG A 236 9.78 -14.40 6.68
N LYS A 237 8.86 -13.66 6.06
CA LYS A 237 9.17 -12.42 5.34
C LYS A 237 9.11 -11.18 6.26
N ILE A 238 8.11 -11.12 7.15
CA ILE A 238 7.87 -9.97 8.03
C ILE A 238 8.79 -9.97 9.24
N GLY A 239 9.02 -11.12 9.90
CA GLY A 239 9.78 -11.22 11.13
C GLY A 239 11.14 -10.50 11.07
N PRO A 240 12.00 -10.84 10.11
CA PRO A 240 13.30 -10.16 9.95
C PRO A 240 13.17 -8.64 9.70
N ARG A 241 12.14 -8.21 8.99
CA ARG A 241 11.91 -6.77 8.73
C ARG A 241 11.51 -6.03 10.00
N VAL A 242 10.59 -6.60 10.79
CA VAL A 242 10.16 -6.03 12.08
C VAL A 242 11.34 -5.94 13.05
N GLU A 243 12.11 -7.03 13.17
CA GLU A 243 13.33 -7.04 14.00
C GLU A 243 14.36 -6.00 13.58
N GLY A 244 14.60 -5.84 12.27
CA GLY A 244 15.53 -4.83 11.74
C GLY A 244 15.08 -3.41 12.10
N VAL A 245 13.77 -3.13 12.01
CA VAL A 245 13.22 -1.83 12.45
C VAL A 245 13.44 -1.63 13.95
N GLU A 246 13.15 -2.64 14.77
CA GLU A 246 13.32 -2.60 16.24
C GLU A 246 14.78 -2.46 16.67
N LYS A 247 15.72 -2.91 15.85
CA LYS A 247 17.17 -2.70 16.04
C LYS A 247 17.64 -1.31 15.56
N GLY A 248 16.74 -0.51 14.96
CA GLY A 248 17.07 0.82 14.41
C GLY A 248 17.72 0.79 13.03
N GLU A 249 17.82 -0.38 12.38
CA GLU A 249 18.46 -0.55 11.07
C GLU A 249 17.70 0.15 9.93
N ALA A 250 16.39 0.38 10.11
CA ALA A 250 15.53 1.05 9.13
C ALA A 250 15.41 2.57 9.31
N GLY A 251 16.29 3.16 10.13
CA GLY A 251 16.28 4.58 10.44
C GLY A 251 15.23 4.99 11.47
N SER A 252 15.37 6.22 11.99
CA SER A 252 14.52 6.76 13.06
C SER A 252 13.15 7.24 12.57
N THR A 253 12.98 7.48 11.28
CA THR A 253 11.73 7.97 10.68
C THR A 253 11.24 7.01 9.60
N VAL A 254 9.91 6.98 9.41
CA VAL A 254 9.35 6.25 8.28
C VAL A 254 9.69 6.97 6.97
N ARG A 255 10.03 6.21 5.94
CA ARG A 255 10.24 6.73 4.59
C ARG A 255 8.93 7.27 4.02
N VAL A 256 9.01 8.08 2.98
CA VAL A 256 7.85 8.56 2.24
C VAL A 256 7.91 8.10 0.79
N VAL A 257 6.76 8.03 0.15
CA VAL A 257 6.64 7.81 -1.30
C VAL A 257 7.23 9.02 -2.00
N SER A 258 8.17 8.82 -2.91
CA SER A 258 8.92 9.88 -3.62
C SER A 258 8.76 9.79 -5.14
#